data_26ca278990b06ccd494b4001135dc47d
#
_entry.id   26ca278990b06ccd494b4001135dc47d
#
_cell.length_a   1.000
_cell.length_b   1.000
_cell.length_c   1.000
_cell.angle_alpha   90.00
_cell.angle_beta   90.00
_cell.angle_gamma   90.00
#
_symmetry.space_group_name_H-M   'P 1'
#
loop_
_entity.id
_entity.type
_entity.pdbx_description
1 polymer ?
#
loop_
_entity_poly.entity_id
_entity_poly.type
_entity_poly.pdbx_seq_one_letter_code
_entity_poly.pdbx_strand_id
1 'polypeptide(L)'
;MPERFVFSDLRELFAKANEVKSGDQLAGIGAASERERVAAKRQLADLSLDEIVRNPLIDPDQDDVSRLILDSFDRENFHPLKSTTVGEFRERLLDDATTASELRTIQRAIIPEIAAAVAKIMSNKDLVLAAARIRNVTRCRNTMGERGILGIRVQPNHPVDDIGGILLAAFEGLLYGCGDAVIGVNPAADSVQTVGAILRALDRLVTACKAPTQTCCLAHISTQLAALERGAPVDLLFQSISGSEAANKSFGITLAVLGEGREQVLEHHGQRDDVAWKGTNVMYFETGQGSALSAEAHCGVDQLTLEARAYGVARVFDPFLVNSVVGFIGPEYLYDERQIIRAGLEDHFMGKLLGLPMGCDVCYTNHAEADQNSADNLLLLLGAAGCNYFMGVPCSDDVMLNYQSTSYHDAIGARKIFGLRPAPEFLAWLESAGIYRDGGPVRLEAPARRQLLLGLESSLEGMDLNG
;
A
#
# COMPACT_ATOMS: atom_id res chain seq x y z
N MET A 1 38.05 8.67 25.97
CA MET A 1 37.07 7.58 26.22
C MET A 1 36.13 7.55 25.03
N PRO A 2 35.63 6.40 24.55
CA PRO A 2 34.60 6.40 23.55
C PRO A 2 33.38 7.14 24.11
N GLU A 3 32.84 8.05 23.31
CA GLU A 3 31.63 8.82 23.63
C GLU A 3 30.48 7.82 23.93
N ARG A 4 29.88 7.89 25.11
CA ARG A 4 28.78 7.01 25.50
C ARG A 4 27.49 7.76 25.23
N PHE A 5 26.76 7.34 24.21
CA PHE A 5 25.41 7.84 23.93
C PHE A 5 24.41 7.28 24.94
N VAL A 6 23.55 8.14 25.46
CA VAL A 6 22.46 7.81 26.37
C VAL A 6 21.18 8.37 25.78
N PHE A 7 20.17 7.54 25.63
CA PHE A 7 18.86 7.92 25.10
C PHE A 7 17.86 8.00 26.26
N SER A 8 17.04 9.04 26.28
CA SER A 8 16.15 9.38 27.40
C SER A 8 14.98 8.41 27.54
N ASP A 9 14.46 7.93 26.42
CA ASP A 9 13.33 7.01 26.35
C ASP A 9 13.37 6.15 25.07
N LEU A 10 12.39 5.25 24.89
CA LEU A 10 12.27 4.43 23.69
C LEU A 10 12.00 5.25 22.44
N ARG A 11 11.28 6.35 22.52
CA ARG A 11 10.95 7.23 21.39
C ARG A 11 12.19 7.83 20.78
N GLU A 12 13.06 8.41 21.64
CA GLU A 12 14.36 8.91 21.20
C GLU A 12 15.25 7.79 20.64
N LEU A 13 15.32 6.65 21.32
CA LEU A 13 16.08 5.50 20.85
C LEU A 13 15.65 5.04 19.45
N PHE A 14 14.34 4.93 19.20
CA PHE A 14 13.78 4.55 17.90
C PHE A 14 14.14 5.57 16.82
N ALA A 15 13.96 6.87 17.10
CA ALA A 15 14.26 7.94 16.16
C ALA A 15 15.75 8.00 15.81
N LYS A 16 16.65 7.87 16.83
CA LYS A 16 18.10 7.86 16.60
C LYS A 16 18.60 6.58 15.89
N ALA A 17 17.89 5.45 16.01
CA ALA A 17 18.23 4.21 15.32
C ALA A 17 17.77 4.19 13.86
N ASN A 18 16.88 5.11 13.44
CA ASN A 18 16.37 5.15 12.08
C ASN A 18 17.48 5.48 11.05
N GLU A 19 17.36 4.96 9.83
CA GLU A 19 18.19 5.42 8.71
C GLU A 19 17.94 6.91 8.43
N VAL A 20 18.89 7.57 7.76
CA VAL A 20 18.73 8.99 7.43
C VAL A 20 17.45 9.20 6.63
N LYS A 21 16.56 10.03 7.18
CA LYS A 21 15.35 10.52 6.51
C LYS A 21 15.28 12.03 6.68
N SER A 22 15.01 12.74 5.61
CA SER A 22 14.91 14.21 5.63
C SER A 22 13.85 14.69 6.61
N GLY A 23 12.71 14.03 6.69
CA GLY A 23 11.64 14.39 7.61
C GLY A 23 12.04 14.29 9.08
N ASP A 24 12.73 13.22 9.48
CA ASP A 24 13.22 13.06 10.86
C ASP A 24 14.29 14.13 11.21
N GLN A 25 15.10 14.52 10.22
CA GLN A 25 16.07 15.60 10.40
C GLN A 25 15.38 16.96 10.54
N LEU A 26 14.38 17.22 9.70
CA LEU A 26 13.58 18.46 9.75
C LEU A 26 12.85 18.59 11.09
N ALA A 27 12.31 17.50 11.62
CA ALA A 27 11.67 17.43 12.94
C ALA A 27 12.67 17.50 14.11
N GLY A 28 13.98 17.44 13.83
CA GLY A 28 15.03 17.48 14.87
C GLY A 28 15.16 16.21 15.72
N ILE A 29 14.51 15.10 15.32
CA ILE A 29 14.50 13.85 16.08
C ILE A 29 15.52 12.82 15.55
N GLY A 30 15.95 12.94 14.29
CA GLY A 30 16.93 12.05 13.69
C GLY A 30 18.29 12.07 14.39
N ALA A 31 19.13 11.04 14.14
CA ALA A 31 20.48 10.99 14.68
C ALA A 31 21.35 12.15 14.14
N ALA A 32 22.10 12.79 15.02
CA ALA A 32 23.01 13.88 14.65
C ALA A 32 24.32 13.37 14.00
N SER A 33 24.61 12.07 14.12
CA SER A 33 25.79 11.44 13.53
C SER A 33 25.60 9.95 13.28
N GLU A 34 26.42 9.39 12.38
CA GLU A 34 26.49 7.93 12.17
C GLU A 34 26.91 7.16 13.44
N ARG A 35 27.74 7.76 14.29
CA ARG A 35 28.14 7.14 15.57
C ARG A 35 26.95 7.02 16.53
N GLU A 36 26.15 8.05 16.63
CA GLU A 36 24.91 8.05 17.42
C GLU A 36 23.94 6.99 16.89
N ARG A 37 23.71 6.95 15.57
CA ARG A 37 22.84 5.96 14.93
C ARG A 37 23.30 4.54 15.20
N VAL A 38 24.60 4.25 15.04
CA VAL A 38 25.15 2.92 15.35
C VAL A 38 25.00 2.56 16.83
N ALA A 39 25.19 3.52 17.73
CA ALA A 39 24.97 3.29 19.16
C ALA A 39 23.50 2.99 19.47
N ALA A 40 22.58 3.75 18.86
CA ALA A 40 21.14 3.53 18.99
C ALA A 40 20.71 2.16 18.43
N LYS A 41 21.18 1.77 17.23
CA LYS A 41 20.90 0.46 16.64
C LYS A 41 21.40 -0.70 17.51
N ARG A 42 22.56 -0.58 18.13
CA ARG A 42 23.08 -1.59 19.05
C ARG A 42 22.20 -1.73 20.29
N GLN A 43 21.85 -0.59 20.92
CA GLN A 43 20.97 -0.62 22.08
C GLN A 43 19.57 -1.15 21.72
N LEU A 44 19.03 -0.77 20.55
CA LEU A 44 17.76 -1.28 20.06
C LEU A 44 17.80 -2.79 19.81
N ALA A 45 18.91 -3.33 19.28
CA ALA A 45 19.08 -4.76 19.04
C ALA A 45 19.07 -5.60 20.32
N ASP A 46 19.50 -5.02 21.43
CA ASP A 46 19.57 -5.68 22.75
C ASP A 46 18.26 -5.59 23.54
N LEU A 47 17.27 -4.78 23.10
CA LEU A 47 15.95 -4.67 23.75
C LEU A 47 15.15 -5.96 23.57
N SER A 48 14.49 -6.42 24.63
CA SER A 48 13.48 -7.46 24.52
C SER A 48 12.20 -6.93 23.86
N LEU A 49 11.48 -7.81 23.16
CA LEU A 49 10.21 -7.45 22.55
C LEU A 49 9.16 -7.04 23.61
N ASP A 50 9.25 -7.60 24.82
CA ASP A 50 8.38 -7.25 25.95
C ASP A 50 8.60 -5.81 26.44
N GLU A 51 9.83 -5.29 26.39
CA GLU A 51 10.12 -3.89 26.74
C GLU A 51 9.45 -2.92 25.76
N ILE A 52 9.40 -3.25 24.49
CA ILE A 52 8.71 -2.44 23.47
C ILE A 52 7.19 -2.44 23.73
N VAL A 53 6.59 -3.60 24.03
CA VAL A 53 5.14 -3.70 24.30
C VAL A 53 4.73 -2.97 25.57
N ARG A 54 5.59 -2.99 26.61
CA ARG A 54 5.28 -2.36 27.91
C ARG A 54 5.46 -0.85 27.93
N ASN A 55 6.20 -0.30 26.98
CA ASN A 55 6.51 1.12 26.92
C ASN A 55 6.02 1.73 25.60
N PRO A 56 4.72 1.96 25.45
CA PRO A 56 4.15 2.55 24.24
C PRO A 56 4.82 3.88 23.89
N LEU A 57 5.11 4.11 22.61
CA LEU A 57 5.76 5.33 22.14
C LEU A 57 4.82 6.55 22.22
N ILE A 58 3.51 6.34 22.10
CA ILE A 58 2.47 7.34 22.30
C ILE A 58 1.51 6.77 23.35
N ASP A 59 1.13 7.58 24.32
CA ASP A 59 0.27 7.19 25.43
C ASP A 59 -1.10 6.71 24.91
N PRO A 60 -1.52 5.45 25.21
CA PRO A 60 -2.80 4.91 24.76
C PRO A 60 -4.02 5.62 25.37
N ASP A 61 -3.86 6.38 26.46
CA ASP A 61 -4.93 7.20 27.00
C ASP A 61 -5.17 8.50 26.20
N GLN A 62 -4.22 8.88 25.35
CA GLN A 62 -4.23 10.09 24.54
C GLN A 62 -4.28 9.83 23.02
N ASP A 63 -4.17 8.57 22.59
CA ASP A 63 -4.07 8.19 21.18
C ASP A 63 -4.84 6.88 20.91
N ASP A 64 -5.90 6.99 20.15
CA ASP A 64 -6.78 5.84 19.82
C ASP A 64 -6.07 4.78 18.96
N VAL A 65 -5.08 5.19 18.16
CA VAL A 65 -4.22 4.26 17.39
C VAL A 65 -3.39 3.38 18.33
N SER A 66 -2.79 3.97 19.37
CA SER A 66 -2.06 3.20 20.39
C SER A 66 -2.96 2.20 21.10
N ARG A 67 -4.17 2.63 21.46
CA ARG A 67 -5.18 1.78 22.10
C ARG A 67 -5.58 0.62 21.17
N LEU A 68 -5.91 0.93 19.90
CA LEU A 68 -6.26 -0.07 18.90
C LEU A 68 -5.14 -1.12 18.73
N ILE A 69 -3.89 -0.69 18.65
CA ILE A 69 -2.72 -1.58 18.52
C ILE A 69 -2.63 -2.53 19.71
N LEU A 70 -2.77 -2.03 20.93
CA LEU A 70 -2.67 -2.83 22.14
C LEU A 70 -3.87 -3.74 22.39
N ASP A 71 -5.06 -3.36 21.93
CA ASP A 71 -6.30 -4.13 22.07
C ASP A 71 -6.41 -5.24 21.01
N SER A 72 -5.88 -5.01 19.79
CA SER A 72 -5.93 -5.97 18.69
C SER A 72 -4.76 -6.97 18.67
N PHE A 73 -3.82 -6.82 19.56
CA PHE A 73 -2.59 -7.60 19.63
C PHE A 73 -2.80 -8.98 20.29
N ASP A 74 -2.32 -10.04 19.63
CA ASP A 74 -2.45 -11.42 20.10
C ASP A 74 -1.41 -11.75 21.19
N ARG A 75 -1.80 -11.51 22.44
CA ARG A 75 -0.95 -11.70 23.62
C ARG A 75 -0.57 -13.18 23.87
N GLU A 76 -1.41 -14.11 23.47
CA GLU A 76 -1.16 -15.55 23.66
C GLU A 76 -0.01 -16.00 22.75
N ASN A 77 -0.09 -15.67 21.47
CA ASN A 77 0.96 -15.99 20.51
C ASN A 77 2.24 -15.12 20.69
N PHE A 78 2.14 -13.97 21.37
CA PHE A 78 3.29 -13.16 21.75
C PHE A 78 4.08 -13.76 22.92
N HIS A 79 3.43 -14.43 23.84
CA HIS A 79 4.06 -14.89 25.09
C HIS A 79 5.38 -15.67 24.87
N PRO A 80 5.53 -16.56 23.88
CA PRO A 80 6.81 -17.22 23.60
C PRO A 80 7.90 -16.29 23.09
N LEU A 81 7.55 -15.13 22.54
CA LEU A 81 8.47 -14.17 21.93
C LEU A 81 8.95 -13.08 22.89
N LYS A 82 8.29 -12.90 24.04
CA LYS A 82 8.47 -11.73 24.91
C LYS A 82 9.91 -11.49 25.38
N SER A 83 10.68 -12.56 25.64
CA SER A 83 12.07 -12.47 26.10
C SER A 83 13.09 -12.43 24.96
N THR A 84 12.65 -12.61 23.72
CA THR A 84 13.49 -12.51 22.51
C THR A 84 13.92 -11.05 22.33
N THR A 85 15.19 -10.80 22.06
CA THR A 85 15.66 -9.47 21.71
C THR A 85 15.32 -9.12 20.26
N VAL A 86 15.33 -7.84 19.92
CA VAL A 86 15.13 -7.38 18.53
C VAL A 86 16.17 -8.00 17.60
N GLY A 87 17.42 -8.14 18.07
CA GLY A 87 18.50 -8.81 17.31
C GLY A 87 18.22 -10.29 17.05
N GLU A 88 17.83 -11.05 18.08
CA GLU A 88 17.45 -12.46 17.94
C GLU A 88 16.21 -12.63 17.08
N PHE A 89 15.25 -11.71 17.16
CA PHE A 89 14.06 -11.71 16.32
C PHE A 89 14.42 -11.49 14.84
N ARG A 90 15.37 -10.57 14.55
CA ARG A 90 15.93 -10.41 13.20
C ARG A 90 16.53 -11.71 12.68
N GLU A 91 17.39 -12.38 13.47
CA GLU A 91 18.01 -13.65 13.06
C GLU A 91 16.94 -14.71 12.75
N ARG A 92 15.89 -14.82 13.59
CA ARG A 92 14.78 -15.73 13.36
C ARG A 92 14.04 -15.45 12.05
N LEU A 93 13.81 -14.18 11.70
CA LEU A 93 13.14 -13.81 10.45
C LEU A 93 13.99 -14.14 9.20
N LEU A 94 15.31 -14.19 9.34
CA LEU A 94 16.25 -14.50 8.27
C LEU A 94 16.62 -15.99 8.20
N ASP A 95 16.35 -16.76 9.25
CA ASP A 95 16.67 -18.18 9.31
C ASP A 95 15.79 -19.00 8.33
N ASP A 96 16.42 -19.73 7.42
CA ASP A 96 15.74 -20.59 6.46
C ASP A 96 14.88 -21.70 7.10
N ALA A 97 15.18 -22.08 8.34
CA ALA A 97 14.39 -23.03 9.13
C ALA A 97 13.03 -22.45 9.59
N THR A 98 12.88 -21.13 9.66
CA THR A 98 11.59 -20.50 10.02
C THR A 98 10.54 -20.76 8.93
N THR A 99 9.51 -21.49 9.27
CA THR A 99 8.47 -21.92 8.33
C THR A 99 7.45 -20.82 8.01
N ALA A 100 6.75 -20.96 6.88
CA ALA A 100 5.64 -20.06 6.54
C ALA A 100 4.50 -20.06 7.58
N SER A 101 4.32 -21.17 8.31
CA SER A 101 3.33 -21.26 9.41
C SER A 101 3.76 -20.42 10.60
N GLU A 102 5.01 -20.50 10.99
CA GLU A 102 5.58 -19.67 12.06
C GLU A 102 5.52 -18.19 11.73
N LEU A 103 5.85 -17.80 10.48
CA LEU A 103 5.72 -16.42 10.02
C LEU A 103 4.28 -15.92 10.13
N ARG A 104 3.27 -16.73 9.79
CA ARG A 104 1.84 -16.37 9.98
C ARG A 104 1.46 -16.20 11.46
N THR A 105 2.01 -17.02 12.35
CA THR A 105 1.80 -16.85 13.80
C THR A 105 2.44 -15.54 14.29
N ILE A 106 3.65 -15.26 13.86
CA ILE A 106 4.38 -14.02 14.19
C ILE A 106 3.59 -12.78 13.75
N GLN A 107 2.96 -12.79 12.58
CA GLN A 107 2.20 -11.64 12.05
C GLN A 107 1.13 -11.13 13.03
N ARG A 108 0.46 -12.03 13.75
CA ARG A 108 -0.57 -11.68 14.75
C ARG A 108 -0.01 -11.42 16.13
N ALA A 109 1.16 -11.98 16.40
CA ALA A 109 1.82 -11.94 17.71
C ALA A 109 2.60 -10.65 17.97
N ILE A 110 2.85 -9.79 16.98
CA ILE A 110 3.65 -8.58 17.15
C ILE A 110 2.85 -7.30 16.99
N ILE A 111 3.28 -6.25 17.69
CA ILE A 111 2.80 -4.89 17.48
C ILE A 111 3.65 -4.19 16.39
N PRO A 112 3.12 -3.15 15.75
CA PRO A 112 3.82 -2.40 14.69
C PRO A 112 5.19 -1.88 15.10
N GLU A 113 5.37 -1.44 16.33
CA GLU A 113 6.64 -0.92 16.85
C GLU A 113 7.73 -2.01 16.85
N ILE A 114 7.37 -3.29 17.03
CA ILE A 114 8.33 -4.42 16.89
C ILE A 114 8.77 -4.57 15.44
N ALA A 115 7.84 -4.46 14.48
CA ALA A 115 8.19 -4.48 13.05
C ALA A 115 9.11 -3.31 12.68
N ALA A 116 8.84 -2.11 13.21
CA ALA A 116 9.70 -0.94 13.04
C ALA A 116 11.09 -1.13 13.65
N ALA A 117 11.17 -1.65 14.89
CA ALA A 117 12.43 -1.90 15.57
C ALA A 117 13.34 -2.84 14.78
N VAL A 118 12.80 -3.97 14.31
CA VAL A 118 13.58 -4.93 13.54
C VAL A 118 13.98 -4.40 12.16
N ALA A 119 13.12 -3.61 11.49
CA ALA A 119 13.44 -2.98 10.19
C ALA A 119 14.64 -2.03 10.32
N LYS A 120 14.75 -1.26 11.41
CA LYS A 120 15.84 -0.32 11.66
C LYS A 120 17.24 -0.99 11.73
N ILE A 121 17.30 -2.25 12.15
CA ILE A 121 18.57 -3.01 12.26
C ILE A 121 18.83 -3.94 11.07
N MET A 122 17.94 -3.97 10.07
CA MET A 122 18.09 -4.74 8.85
C MET A 122 18.75 -3.93 7.73
N SER A 123 19.58 -4.58 6.91
CA SER A 123 20.03 -4.04 5.63
C SER A 123 18.93 -4.14 4.57
N ASN A 124 19.06 -3.44 3.44
CA ASN A 124 18.12 -3.57 2.30
C ASN A 124 17.98 -5.02 1.85
N LYS A 125 19.10 -5.76 1.78
CA LYS A 125 19.10 -7.18 1.45
C LYS A 125 18.28 -8.01 2.45
N ASP A 126 18.43 -7.73 3.75
CA ASP A 126 17.70 -8.45 4.79
C ASP A 126 16.19 -8.20 4.68
N LEU A 127 15.78 -6.95 4.43
CA LEU A 127 14.38 -6.59 4.21
C LEU A 127 13.78 -7.35 3.02
N VAL A 128 14.51 -7.42 1.89
CA VAL A 128 14.08 -8.17 0.70
C VAL A 128 13.96 -9.67 1.00
N LEU A 129 14.99 -10.28 1.63
CA LEU A 129 15.01 -11.72 1.92
C LEU A 129 13.87 -12.12 2.87
N ALA A 130 13.66 -11.36 3.95
CA ALA A 130 12.60 -11.63 4.91
C ALA A 130 11.21 -11.46 4.29
N ALA A 131 10.98 -10.36 3.56
CA ALA A 131 9.70 -10.08 2.90
C ALA A 131 9.35 -11.12 1.82
N ALA A 132 10.33 -11.61 1.06
CA ALA A 132 10.11 -12.59 -0.01
C ALA A 132 9.53 -13.92 0.49
N ARG A 133 9.67 -14.23 1.78
CA ARG A 133 9.17 -15.47 2.41
C ARG A 133 7.72 -15.37 2.90
N ILE A 134 7.20 -14.15 3.02
CA ILE A 134 5.86 -13.87 3.54
C ILE A 134 4.87 -13.81 2.38
N ARG A 135 3.68 -14.39 2.57
CA ARG A 135 2.57 -14.35 1.60
C ARG A 135 1.29 -13.96 2.31
N ASN A 136 0.70 -12.87 1.85
CA ASN A 136 -0.58 -12.35 2.33
C ASN A 136 -1.55 -12.33 1.15
N VAL A 137 -2.57 -13.19 1.24
CA VAL A 137 -3.54 -13.40 0.15
C VAL A 137 -4.84 -12.71 0.51
N THR A 138 -5.38 -11.93 -0.40
CA THR A 138 -6.66 -11.23 -0.25
C THR A 138 -7.57 -11.45 -1.45
N ARG A 139 -8.88 -11.28 -1.25
CA ARG A 139 -9.90 -11.59 -2.26
C ARG A 139 -11.00 -10.53 -2.27
N CYS A 140 -11.30 -10.02 -3.48
CA CYS A 140 -12.47 -9.17 -3.78
C CYS A 140 -13.18 -9.70 -5.03
N ARG A 141 -13.04 -9.12 -6.21
CA ARG A 141 -13.47 -9.71 -7.49
C ARG A 141 -12.46 -10.72 -8.04
N ASN A 142 -11.22 -10.64 -7.58
CA ASN A 142 -10.15 -11.60 -7.91
C ASN A 142 -9.28 -11.87 -6.68
N THR A 143 -8.25 -12.72 -6.87
CA THR A 143 -7.35 -13.19 -5.81
C THR A 143 -5.96 -12.60 -6.01
N MET A 144 -5.46 -11.90 -4.99
CA MET A 144 -4.15 -11.25 -4.98
C MET A 144 -3.20 -11.90 -3.96
N GLY A 145 -1.88 -11.75 -4.17
CA GLY A 145 -0.84 -12.15 -3.22
C GLY A 145 -0.47 -13.63 -3.21
N GLU A 146 -1.04 -14.46 -4.10
CA GLU A 146 -0.63 -15.84 -4.26
C GLU A 146 0.78 -15.95 -4.87
N ARG A 147 1.43 -17.10 -4.69
CA ARG A 147 2.76 -17.33 -5.24
C ARG A 147 2.75 -17.24 -6.77
N GLY A 148 3.70 -16.48 -7.34
CA GLY A 148 3.83 -16.31 -8.77
C GLY A 148 2.88 -15.26 -9.37
N ILE A 149 2.16 -14.54 -8.54
CA ILE A 149 1.25 -13.47 -8.95
C ILE A 149 1.86 -12.11 -8.63
N LEU A 150 1.73 -11.17 -9.57
CA LEU A 150 2.00 -9.75 -9.39
C LEU A 150 0.84 -8.98 -10.00
N GLY A 151 0.07 -8.31 -9.17
CA GLY A 151 -1.00 -7.43 -9.60
C GLY A 151 -0.51 -6.08 -10.08
N ILE A 152 -1.34 -5.40 -10.86
CA ILE A 152 -1.10 -4.03 -11.29
C ILE A 152 -2.35 -3.21 -11.02
N ARG A 153 -2.21 -2.13 -10.26
CA ARG A 153 -3.23 -1.08 -10.18
C ARG A 153 -3.14 -0.21 -11.43
N VAL A 154 -4.25 0.01 -12.11
CA VAL A 154 -4.37 1.02 -13.15
C VAL A 154 -4.85 2.33 -12.52
N GLN A 155 -4.10 3.41 -12.75
CA GLN A 155 -4.42 4.77 -12.27
C GLN A 155 -4.68 5.70 -13.45
N PRO A 156 -5.92 5.73 -13.96
CA PRO A 156 -6.29 6.50 -15.13
C PRO A 156 -6.76 7.92 -14.76
N ASN A 157 -5.95 8.64 -14.00
CA ASN A 157 -6.28 9.98 -13.53
C ASN A 157 -6.45 10.97 -14.68
N HIS A 158 -7.37 11.95 -14.52
CA HIS A 158 -7.58 13.00 -15.48
C HIS A 158 -7.68 14.37 -14.80
N PRO A 159 -7.00 15.43 -15.30
CA PRO A 159 -6.88 16.72 -14.60
C PRO A 159 -8.19 17.46 -14.34
N VAL A 160 -9.24 17.12 -15.08
CA VAL A 160 -10.57 17.73 -14.96
C VAL A 160 -11.69 16.68 -14.84
N ASP A 161 -11.36 15.46 -14.42
CA ASP A 161 -12.30 14.35 -14.24
C ASP A 161 -13.14 14.01 -15.50
N ASP A 162 -12.58 14.24 -16.72
CA ASP A 162 -13.26 13.85 -17.95
C ASP A 162 -13.44 12.35 -18.04
N ILE A 163 -14.68 11.90 -18.02
CA ILE A 163 -15.02 10.48 -17.97
C ILE A 163 -14.52 9.74 -19.22
N GLY A 164 -14.58 10.35 -20.39
CA GLY A 164 -14.07 9.76 -21.63
C GLY A 164 -12.58 9.49 -21.57
N GLY A 165 -11.79 10.48 -21.09
CA GLY A 165 -10.35 10.36 -20.89
C GLY A 165 -10.00 9.29 -19.85
N ILE A 166 -10.71 9.26 -18.71
CA ILE A 166 -10.55 8.24 -17.67
C ILE A 166 -10.79 6.83 -18.23
N LEU A 167 -11.90 6.63 -18.97
CA LEU A 167 -12.24 5.32 -19.53
C LEU A 167 -11.26 4.88 -20.62
N LEU A 168 -10.76 5.79 -21.45
CA LEU A 168 -9.74 5.48 -22.46
C LEU A 168 -8.44 5.03 -21.82
N ALA A 169 -7.96 5.75 -20.80
CA ALA A 169 -6.73 5.40 -20.07
C ALA A 169 -6.89 4.07 -19.28
N ALA A 170 -8.06 3.84 -18.66
CA ALA A 170 -8.38 2.57 -18.01
C ALA A 170 -8.41 1.40 -19.00
N PHE A 171 -9.05 1.61 -20.16
CA PHE A 171 -9.13 0.61 -21.21
C PHE A 171 -7.74 0.29 -21.81
N GLU A 172 -6.90 1.29 -22.00
CA GLU A 172 -5.49 1.09 -22.39
C GLU A 172 -4.78 0.18 -21.40
N GLY A 173 -4.89 0.46 -20.08
CA GLY A 173 -4.34 -0.40 -19.03
C GLY A 173 -4.81 -1.85 -19.14
N LEU A 174 -6.11 -2.08 -19.38
CA LEU A 174 -6.66 -3.43 -19.59
C LEU A 174 -6.05 -4.12 -20.82
N LEU A 175 -5.79 -3.40 -21.91
CA LEU A 175 -5.15 -3.96 -23.10
C LEU A 175 -3.69 -4.36 -22.86
N TYR A 176 -3.01 -3.71 -21.91
CA TYR A 176 -1.67 -4.11 -21.45
C TYR A 176 -1.71 -5.26 -20.45
N GLY A 177 -2.89 -5.77 -20.08
CA GLY A 177 -3.02 -6.81 -19.05
C GLY A 177 -2.77 -6.28 -17.64
N CYS A 178 -3.04 -5.00 -17.42
CA CYS A 178 -3.01 -4.32 -16.13
C CYS A 178 -4.43 -4.10 -15.59
N GLY A 179 -4.57 -3.91 -14.28
CA GLY A 179 -5.86 -3.64 -13.64
C GLY A 179 -6.37 -4.76 -12.74
N ASP A 180 -5.66 -5.87 -12.64
CA ASP A 180 -6.05 -6.99 -11.77
C ASP A 180 -5.99 -6.63 -10.27
N ALA A 181 -5.12 -5.71 -9.85
CA ALA A 181 -5.19 -5.19 -8.48
C ALA A 181 -6.41 -4.29 -8.28
N VAL A 182 -6.56 -3.27 -9.10
CA VAL A 182 -7.71 -2.35 -9.10
C VAL A 182 -7.60 -1.38 -10.29
N ILE A 183 -8.74 -0.89 -10.77
CA ILE A 183 -8.79 0.36 -11.55
C ILE A 183 -9.20 1.46 -10.57
N GLY A 184 -8.23 2.30 -10.17
CA GLY A 184 -8.40 3.31 -9.12
C GLY A 184 -8.12 4.71 -9.62
N VAL A 185 -9.11 5.61 -9.50
CA VAL A 185 -9.04 7.00 -9.93
C VAL A 185 -8.93 7.92 -8.74
N ASN A 186 -7.93 8.79 -8.73
CA ASN A 186 -7.89 9.96 -7.84
C ASN A 186 -8.70 11.07 -8.51
N PRO A 187 -9.86 11.49 -7.98
CA PRO A 187 -10.65 12.53 -8.61
C PRO A 187 -9.99 13.90 -8.40
N ALA A 188 -10.04 14.77 -9.40
CA ALA A 188 -9.61 16.16 -9.27
C ALA A 188 -10.55 16.95 -8.35
N ALA A 189 -11.84 16.54 -8.32
CA ALA A 189 -12.86 17.13 -7.46
C ALA A 189 -13.45 16.09 -6.49
N ASP A 190 -13.19 16.22 -5.18
CA ASP A 190 -13.78 15.38 -4.15
C ASP A 190 -15.23 15.81 -3.87
N SER A 191 -16.13 15.47 -4.82
CA SER A 191 -17.57 15.71 -4.70
C SER A 191 -18.35 14.42 -4.88
N VAL A 192 -19.48 14.28 -4.19
CA VAL A 192 -20.35 13.10 -4.28
C VAL A 192 -20.82 12.87 -5.73
N GLN A 193 -21.03 13.93 -6.49
CA GLN A 193 -21.45 13.87 -7.89
C GLN A 193 -20.33 13.30 -8.77
N THR A 194 -19.12 13.86 -8.68
CA THR A 194 -17.94 13.43 -9.46
C THR A 194 -17.56 12.00 -9.12
N VAL A 195 -17.43 11.68 -7.83
CA VAL A 195 -17.10 10.34 -7.34
C VAL A 195 -18.13 9.31 -7.83
N GLY A 196 -19.42 9.63 -7.69
CA GLY A 196 -20.48 8.75 -8.19
C GLY A 196 -20.50 8.58 -9.70
N ALA A 197 -20.14 9.60 -10.47
CA ALA A 197 -20.04 9.52 -11.93
C ALA A 197 -18.86 8.62 -12.35
N ILE A 198 -17.69 8.80 -11.76
CA ILE A 198 -16.49 7.99 -12.01
C ILE A 198 -16.76 6.51 -11.67
N LEU A 199 -17.29 6.21 -10.49
CA LEU A 199 -17.58 4.83 -10.07
C LEU A 199 -18.56 4.13 -11.02
N ARG A 200 -19.65 4.80 -11.40
CA ARG A 200 -20.60 4.25 -12.37
C ARG A 200 -19.99 4.04 -13.76
N ALA A 201 -19.11 4.93 -14.19
CA ALA A 201 -18.42 4.81 -15.47
C ALA A 201 -17.46 3.62 -15.50
N LEU A 202 -16.65 3.46 -14.45
CA LEU A 202 -15.72 2.33 -14.30
C LEU A 202 -16.48 1.00 -14.20
N ASP A 203 -17.56 0.93 -13.43
CA ASP A 203 -18.38 -0.29 -13.30
C ASP A 203 -18.98 -0.71 -14.66
N ARG A 204 -19.45 0.26 -15.46
CA ARG A 204 -19.91 -0.01 -16.83
C ARG A 204 -18.79 -0.55 -17.71
N LEU A 205 -17.59 0.04 -17.66
CA LEU A 205 -16.44 -0.42 -18.45
C LEU A 205 -16.09 -1.87 -18.11
N VAL A 206 -15.89 -2.19 -16.83
CA VAL A 206 -15.48 -3.53 -16.41
C VAL A 206 -16.57 -4.56 -16.70
N THR A 207 -17.85 -4.19 -16.59
CA THR A 207 -18.99 -5.04 -16.93
C THR A 207 -19.08 -5.27 -18.43
N ALA A 208 -18.99 -4.24 -19.27
CA ALA A 208 -19.05 -4.35 -20.72
C ALA A 208 -17.86 -5.18 -21.28
N CYS A 209 -16.67 -5.00 -20.73
CA CYS A 209 -15.49 -5.79 -21.08
C CYS A 209 -15.46 -7.18 -20.41
N LYS A 210 -16.36 -7.45 -19.46
CA LYS A 210 -16.39 -8.65 -18.61
C LYS A 210 -15.06 -8.88 -17.88
N ALA A 211 -14.38 -7.79 -17.50
CA ALA A 211 -13.11 -7.86 -16.81
C ALA A 211 -13.33 -8.15 -15.33
N PRO A 212 -12.76 -9.23 -14.76
CA PRO A 212 -12.93 -9.57 -13.34
C PRO A 212 -11.96 -8.72 -12.49
N THR A 213 -12.24 -7.43 -12.39
CA THR A 213 -11.46 -6.48 -11.59
C THR A 213 -12.39 -5.61 -10.75
N GLN A 214 -11.89 -5.13 -9.64
CA GLN A 214 -12.54 -4.18 -8.76
C GLN A 214 -12.20 -2.76 -9.17
N THR A 215 -13.14 -1.85 -8.89
CA THR A 215 -13.01 -0.42 -9.15
C THR A 215 -12.96 0.38 -7.86
N CYS A 216 -12.34 1.54 -7.89
CA CYS A 216 -12.23 2.44 -6.74
C CYS A 216 -12.14 3.90 -7.20
N CYS A 217 -12.72 4.81 -6.43
CA CYS A 217 -12.47 6.24 -6.54
C CYS A 217 -11.79 6.70 -5.25
N LEU A 218 -10.57 7.23 -5.34
CA LEU A 218 -9.72 7.56 -4.20
C LEU A 218 -10.06 8.94 -3.63
N ALA A 219 -11.31 9.12 -3.24
CA ALA A 219 -11.85 10.29 -2.57
C ALA A 219 -11.90 10.08 -1.05
N HIS A 220 -12.23 11.09 -0.29
CA HIS A 220 -12.46 10.94 1.14
C HIS A 220 -13.56 9.91 1.43
N ILE A 221 -13.40 9.10 2.47
CA ILE A 221 -14.34 8.01 2.80
C ILE A 221 -15.79 8.48 2.90
N SER A 222 -16.05 9.64 3.52
CA SER A 222 -17.40 10.19 3.64
C SER A 222 -18.05 10.53 2.29
N THR A 223 -17.26 10.98 1.32
CA THR A 223 -17.73 11.28 -0.04
C THR A 223 -18.11 10.00 -0.79
N GLN A 224 -17.27 8.95 -0.63
CA GLN A 224 -17.55 7.63 -1.22
C GLN A 224 -18.80 7.00 -0.61
N LEU A 225 -18.98 7.06 0.71
CA LEU A 225 -20.18 6.54 1.39
C LEU A 225 -21.43 7.32 0.99
N ALA A 226 -21.37 8.64 0.89
CA ALA A 226 -22.48 9.44 0.37
C ALA A 226 -22.79 9.15 -1.10
N ALA A 227 -21.79 8.78 -1.93
CA ALA A 227 -22.02 8.31 -3.29
C ALA A 227 -22.67 6.93 -3.32
N LEU A 228 -22.24 6.01 -2.42
CA LEU A 228 -22.85 4.69 -2.23
C LEU A 228 -24.34 4.80 -1.87
N GLU A 229 -24.69 5.65 -0.89
CA GLU A 229 -26.09 5.92 -0.50
C GLU A 229 -26.94 6.42 -1.69
N ARG A 230 -26.31 7.08 -2.69
CA ARG A 230 -26.97 7.51 -3.94
C ARG A 230 -26.90 6.45 -5.05
N GLY A 231 -26.58 5.21 -4.69
CA GLY A 231 -26.55 4.07 -5.62
C GLY A 231 -25.32 4.02 -6.53
N ALA A 232 -24.21 4.63 -6.16
CA ALA A 232 -22.95 4.40 -6.86
C ALA A 232 -22.37 3.02 -6.49
N PRO A 233 -21.85 2.24 -7.45
CA PRO A 233 -21.21 0.96 -7.17
C PRO A 233 -19.85 1.18 -6.53
N VAL A 234 -19.66 0.70 -5.32
CA VAL A 234 -18.38 0.76 -4.59
C VAL A 234 -17.86 -0.66 -4.39
N ASP A 235 -16.79 -1.03 -5.09
CA ASP A 235 -16.14 -2.34 -4.89
C ASP A 235 -15.13 -2.28 -3.75
N LEU A 236 -14.28 -1.24 -3.76
CA LEU A 236 -13.31 -0.98 -2.69
C LEU A 236 -13.56 0.39 -2.10
N LEU A 237 -13.50 0.46 -0.77
CA LEU A 237 -13.59 1.70 -0.02
C LEU A 237 -12.19 2.19 0.31
N PHE A 238 -11.83 3.34 -0.22
CA PHE A 238 -10.52 3.94 -0.06
C PHE A 238 -10.46 4.87 1.14
N GLN A 239 -9.32 4.91 1.83
CA GLN A 239 -8.95 6.00 2.72
C GLN A 239 -7.43 6.06 2.94
N SER A 240 -6.86 7.27 2.97
CA SER A 240 -5.52 7.51 3.49
C SER A 240 -5.54 7.46 5.01
N ILE A 241 -4.57 6.78 5.62
CA ILE A 241 -4.45 6.59 7.07
C ILE A 241 -3.05 6.95 7.56
N SER A 242 -2.92 7.16 8.86
CA SER A 242 -1.65 7.46 9.50
C SER A 242 -1.48 6.77 10.85
N GLY A 243 -0.27 6.82 11.40
CA GLY A 243 0.14 6.12 12.61
C GLY A 243 -0.17 6.85 13.93
N SER A 244 -0.92 7.95 13.92
CA SER A 244 -1.38 8.65 15.12
C SER A 244 -2.82 9.12 14.97
N GLU A 245 -3.57 9.20 16.09
CA GLU A 245 -4.92 9.76 16.11
C GLU A 245 -4.94 11.21 15.61
N ALA A 246 -3.95 12.00 16.01
CA ALA A 246 -3.84 13.39 15.61
C ALA A 246 -3.73 13.55 14.09
N ALA A 247 -2.93 12.71 13.42
CA ALA A 247 -2.81 12.72 11.96
C ALA A 247 -4.09 12.23 11.29
N ASN A 248 -4.73 11.16 11.77
CA ASN A 248 -6.00 10.68 11.25
C ASN A 248 -7.10 11.73 11.37
N LYS A 249 -7.17 12.45 12.49
CA LYS A 249 -8.10 13.59 12.68
C LYS A 249 -7.82 14.72 11.70
N SER A 250 -6.55 15.00 11.37
CA SER A 250 -6.22 16.02 10.37
C SER A 250 -6.68 15.63 8.96
N PHE A 251 -6.77 14.32 8.68
CA PHE A 251 -7.37 13.77 7.45
C PHE A 251 -8.91 13.67 7.50
N GLY A 252 -9.52 14.12 8.60
CA GLY A 252 -10.98 14.10 8.78
C GLY A 252 -11.57 12.72 9.10
N ILE A 253 -10.77 11.77 9.58
CA ILE A 253 -11.21 10.40 9.84
C ILE A 253 -11.05 9.98 11.30
N THR A 254 -11.86 9.00 11.70
CA THR A 254 -11.74 8.25 12.94
C THR A 254 -11.77 6.75 12.67
N LEU A 255 -11.30 5.95 13.62
CA LEU A 255 -11.34 4.50 13.52
C LEU A 255 -12.78 3.96 13.39
N ALA A 256 -13.76 4.62 14.00
CA ALA A 256 -15.17 4.27 13.90
C ALA A 256 -15.70 4.39 12.47
N VAL A 257 -15.41 5.51 11.80
CA VAL A 257 -15.83 5.74 10.40
C VAL A 257 -15.25 4.69 9.45
N LEU A 258 -14.02 4.23 9.69
CA LEU A 258 -13.43 3.14 8.88
C LEU A 258 -14.20 1.83 9.05
N GLY A 259 -14.59 1.50 10.29
CA GLY A 259 -15.38 0.30 10.58
C GLY A 259 -16.78 0.37 9.99
N GLU A 260 -17.51 1.46 10.23
CA GLU A 260 -18.85 1.69 9.70
C GLU A 260 -18.86 1.65 8.16
N GLY A 261 -17.89 2.30 7.54
CA GLY A 261 -17.76 2.30 6.07
C GLY A 261 -17.50 0.90 5.50
N ARG A 262 -16.65 0.12 6.16
CA ARG A 262 -16.40 -1.28 5.76
C ARG A 262 -17.68 -2.09 5.78
N GLU A 263 -18.47 -2.02 6.85
CA GLU A 263 -19.72 -2.76 6.98
C GLU A 263 -20.76 -2.34 5.92
N GLN A 264 -20.88 -1.03 5.62
CA GLN A 264 -21.78 -0.53 4.58
C GLN A 264 -21.40 -1.08 3.18
N VAL A 265 -20.11 -1.14 2.85
CA VAL A 265 -19.68 -1.71 1.56
C VAL A 265 -19.90 -3.22 1.53
N LEU A 266 -19.69 -3.95 2.61
CA LEU A 266 -20.00 -5.38 2.68
C LEU A 266 -21.49 -5.64 2.50
N GLU A 267 -22.37 -4.83 3.09
CA GLU A 267 -23.80 -4.91 2.88
C GLU A 267 -24.17 -4.65 1.41
N HIS A 268 -23.57 -3.62 0.81
CA HIS A 268 -23.74 -3.32 -0.62
C HIS A 268 -23.30 -4.49 -1.50
N HIS A 269 -22.17 -5.13 -1.22
CA HIS A 269 -21.74 -6.32 -1.96
C HIS A 269 -22.74 -7.46 -1.86
N GLY A 270 -23.35 -7.65 -0.69
CA GLY A 270 -24.40 -8.65 -0.48
C GLY A 270 -25.68 -8.41 -1.30
N GLN A 271 -25.88 -7.21 -1.82
CA GLN A 271 -27.03 -6.82 -2.66
C GLN A 271 -26.72 -6.87 -4.16
N ARG A 272 -25.45 -7.11 -4.56
CA ARG A 272 -24.98 -7.13 -5.95
C ARG A 272 -24.87 -8.56 -6.48
N ASP A 273 -25.97 -9.14 -6.94
CA ASP A 273 -26.02 -10.49 -7.52
C ASP A 273 -25.38 -10.58 -8.92
N ASP A 274 -25.11 -9.43 -9.55
CA ASP A 274 -24.46 -9.30 -10.86
C ASP A 274 -22.94 -9.46 -10.82
N VAL A 275 -22.33 -9.44 -9.63
CA VAL A 275 -20.88 -9.53 -9.41
C VAL A 275 -20.49 -10.85 -8.75
N ALA A 276 -19.51 -11.54 -9.35
CA ALA A 276 -18.95 -12.78 -8.79
C ALA A 276 -17.84 -12.51 -7.77
N TRP A 277 -18.21 -12.13 -6.56
CA TRP A 277 -17.27 -11.87 -5.48
C TRP A 277 -16.47 -13.13 -5.10
N LYS A 278 -15.17 -12.97 -4.88
CA LYS A 278 -14.25 -14.04 -4.42
C LYS A 278 -13.98 -13.99 -2.92
N GLY A 279 -14.25 -12.86 -2.29
CA GLY A 279 -14.05 -12.66 -0.85
C GLY A 279 -14.60 -11.32 -0.36
N THR A 280 -14.29 -11.03 0.89
CA THR A 280 -14.83 -9.90 1.66
C THR A 280 -13.80 -8.84 2.03
N ASN A 281 -12.64 -8.84 1.38
CA ASN A 281 -11.66 -7.78 1.55
C ASN A 281 -12.11 -6.57 0.72
N VAL A 282 -12.59 -5.51 1.36
CA VAL A 282 -13.22 -4.36 0.68
C VAL A 282 -12.51 -3.03 0.94
N MET A 283 -11.55 -3.00 1.88
CA MET A 283 -10.84 -1.77 2.19
C MET A 283 -9.59 -1.62 1.31
N TYR A 284 -9.32 -0.39 0.93
CA TYR A 284 -8.09 0.02 0.28
C TYR A 284 -7.46 1.18 1.05
N PHE A 285 -6.28 0.97 1.62
CA PHE A 285 -5.57 2.00 2.37
C PHE A 285 -4.33 2.47 1.64
N GLU A 286 -4.07 3.77 1.72
CA GLU A 286 -2.80 4.37 1.35
C GLU A 286 -2.17 5.07 2.54
N THR A 287 -0.85 5.01 2.61
CA THR A 287 -0.02 5.68 3.59
C THR A 287 1.40 5.80 3.05
N GLY A 288 2.27 6.56 3.70
CA GLY A 288 3.65 6.74 3.28
C GLY A 288 4.45 7.46 4.35
N GLN A 289 5.74 7.15 4.42
CA GLN A 289 6.64 7.81 5.37
C GLN A 289 6.61 9.33 5.16
N GLY A 290 6.43 10.07 6.25
CA GLY A 290 6.27 11.53 6.25
C GLY A 290 4.84 12.03 6.47
N SER A 291 3.80 11.20 6.30
CA SER A 291 2.39 11.62 6.43
C SER A 291 2.08 12.31 7.76
N ALA A 292 2.45 11.70 8.89
CA ALA A 292 2.20 12.28 10.21
C ALA A 292 3.08 13.51 10.49
N LEU A 293 4.29 13.57 9.91
CA LEU A 293 5.17 14.72 10.01
C LEU A 293 4.61 15.92 9.25
N SER A 294 4.08 15.69 8.04
CA SER A 294 3.45 16.73 7.22
C SER A 294 2.21 17.35 7.88
N ALA A 295 1.53 16.58 8.73
CA ALA A 295 0.40 17.00 9.52
C ALA A 295 0.79 17.62 10.89
N GLU A 296 2.09 17.79 11.18
CA GLU A 296 2.62 18.19 12.50
C GLU A 296 2.10 17.31 13.66
N ALA A 297 1.80 16.04 13.37
CA ALA A 297 1.12 15.10 14.26
C ALA A 297 1.96 13.87 14.62
N HIS A 298 3.30 14.00 14.56
CA HIS A 298 4.23 12.88 14.76
C HIS A 298 4.47 12.51 16.23
N CYS A 299 4.06 13.33 17.20
CA CYS A 299 4.20 13.08 18.63
C CYS A 299 5.64 12.71 19.08
N GLY A 300 6.68 13.19 18.37
CA GLY A 300 8.09 12.87 18.62
C GLY A 300 8.52 11.48 18.15
N VAL A 301 7.68 10.74 17.43
CA VAL A 301 7.97 9.43 16.85
C VAL A 301 8.49 9.62 15.43
N ASP A 302 9.49 8.82 15.04
CA ASP A 302 10.09 8.85 13.69
C ASP A 302 9.13 8.35 12.60
N GLN A 303 9.38 8.80 11.35
CA GLN A 303 8.47 8.54 10.25
C GLN A 303 8.33 7.06 9.86
N LEU A 304 9.38 6.24 10.02
CA LEU A 304 9.28 4.80 9.77
C LEU A 304 8.38 4.12 10.82
N THR A 305 8.52 4.47 12.09
CA THR A 305 7.70 3.89 13.16
C THR A 305 6.24 4.33 13.04
N LEU A 306 5.98 5.58 12.65
CA LEU A 306 4.62 6.06 12.37
C LEU A 306 3.99 5.31 11.20
N GLU A 307 4.76 5.02 10.15
CA GLU A 307 4.28 4.21 9.03
C GLU A 307 3.90 2.80 9.46
N ALA A 308 4.75 2.14 10.27
CA ALA A 308 4.40 0.83 10.84
C ALA A 308 3.10 0.90 11.67
N ARG A 309 2.88 1.96 12.42
CA ARG A 309 1.66 2.17 13.22
C ARG A 309 0.41 2.37 12.34
N ALA A 310 0.54 3.04 11.18
CA ALA A 310 -0.53 3.09 10.18
C ALA A 310 -0.90 1.69 9.67
N TYR A 311 0.09 0.80 9.48
CA TYR A 311 -0.15 -0.61 9.17
C TYR A 311 -0.86 -1.34 10.32
N GLY A 312 -0.61 -0.95 11.57
CA GLY A 312 -1.36 -1.41 12.73
C GLY A 312 -2.85 -1.05 12.66
N VAL A 313 -3.18 0.13 12.14
CA VAL A 313 -4.57 0.51 11.84
C VAL A 313 -5.12 -0.34 10.71
N ALA A 314 -4.43 -0.38 9.56
CA ALA A 314 -4.89 -1.09 8.36
C ALA A 314 -5.28 -2.55 8.64
N ARG A 315 -4.46 -3.30 9.40
CA ARG A 315 -4.65 -4.75 9.61
C ARG A 315 -5.95 -5.12 10.35
N VAL A 316 -6.51 -4.19 11.12
CA VAL A 316 -7.76 -4.42 11.87
C VAL A 316 -8.98 -4.49 10.93
N PHE A 317 -8.88 -3.83 9.78
CA PHE A 317 -9.97 -3.78 8.80
C PHE A 317 -9.85 -4.78 7.65
N ASP A 318 -8.87 -5.70 7.71
CA ASP A 318 -8.66 -6.79 6.73
C ASP A 318 -8.73 -6.30 5.26
N PRO A 319 -7.82 -5.40 4.84
CA PRO A 319 -7.93 -4.72 3.56
C PRO A 319 -7.64 -5.66 2.37
N PHE A 320 -8.19 -5.31 1.21
CA PHE A 320 -7.83 -5.93 -0.08
C PHE A 320 -6.47 -5.45 -0.55
N LEU A 321 -6.18 -4.15 -0.40
CA LEU A 321 -4.92 -3.50 -0.80
C LEU A 321 -4.43 -2.56 0.30
N VAL A 322 -3.12 -2.52 0.49
CA VAL A 322 -2.42 -1.46 1.22
C VAL A 322 -1.29 -0.95 0.34
N ASN A 323 -1.27 0.34 0.06
CA ASN A 323 -0.30 0.99 -0.79
C ASN A 323 0.65 1.86 0.03
N SER A 324 1.95 1.63 -0.10
CA SER A 324 2.96 2.60 0.33
C SER A 324 3.22 3.56 -0.82
N VAL A 325 3.00 4.85 -0.59
CA VAL A 325 3.22 5.92 -1.58
C VAL A 325 4.55 6.59 -1.25
N VAL A 326 5.65 6.03 -1.77
CA VAL A 326 6.98 6.54 -1.49
C VAL A 326 7.26 7.80 -2.31
N GLY A 327 7.88 8.81 -1.69
CA GLY A 327 8.31 10.02 -2.38
C GLY A 327 7.21 11.01 -2.79
N PHE A 328 5.94 10.68 -2.63
CA PHE A 328 4.81 11.57 -2.98
C PHE A 328 4.62 12.72 -2.00
N ILE A 329 4.84 12.49 -0.70
CA ILE A 329 4.63 13.51 0.36
C ILE A 329 5.53 14.73 0.14
N GLY A 330 6.72 14.50 -0.41
CA GLY A 330 7.64 15.56 -0.81
C GLY A 330 9.08 15.30 -0.40
N PRO A 331 10.03 16.02 -1.03
CA PRO A 331 11.46 15.87 -0.75
C PRO A 331 11.85 16.31 0.65
N GLU A 332 11.01 17.07 1.35
CA GLU A 332 11.18 17.44 2.76
C GLU A 332 11.24 16.22 3.67
N TYR A 333 10.62 15.10 3.25
CA TYR A 333 10.52 13.87 4.04
C TYR A 333 11.41 12.76 3.52
N LEU A 334 11.54 12.63 2.18
CA LEU A 334 12.41 11.68 1.46
C LEU A 334 13.06 12.40 0.29
N TYR A 335 14.25 12.98 0.50
CA TYR A 335 14.87 13.92 -0.42
C TYR A 335 15.46 13.27 -1.69
N ASP A 336 16.06 12.09 -1.54
CA ASP A 336 16.85 11.45 -2.61
C ASP A 336 16.40 9.99 -2.85
N GLU A 337 16.90 9.41 -3.96
CA GLU A 337 16.63 8.02 -4.34
C GLU A 337 16.99 7.02 -3.23
N ARG A 338 18.05 7.27 -2.47
CA ARG A 338 18.50 6.38 -1.41
C ARG A 338 17.48 6.30 -0.28
N GLN A 339 16.90 7.44 0.11
CA GLN A 339 15.86 7.51 1.12
C GLN A 339 14.57 6.90 0.61
N ILE A 340 14.19 7.17 -0.66
CA ILE A 340 12.98 6.63 -1.31
C ILE A 340 13.07 5.10 -1.40
N ILE A 341 14.18 4.55 -1.91
CA ILE A 341 14.39 3.10 -2.01
C ILE A 341 14.35 2.45 -0.62
N ARG A 342 15.04 3.07 0.36
CA ARG A 342 15.05 2.55 1.72
C ARG A 342 13.66 2.55 2.34
N ALA A 343 12.90 3.63 2.23
CA ALA A 343 11.54 3.75 2.73
C ALA A 343 10.60 2.70 2.10
N GLY A 344 10.62 2.56 0.77
CA GLY A 344 9.78 1.57 0.09
C GLY A 344 10.06 0.12 0.54
N LEU A 345 11.32 -0.23 0.78
CA LEU A 345 11.67 -1.56 1.29
C LEU A 345 11.26 -1.77 2.75
N GLU A 346 11.42 -0.75 3.59
CA GLU A 346 10.99 -0.78 5.00
C GLU A 346 9.47 -0.94 5.09
N ASP A 347 8.73 -0.11 4.37
CA ASP A 347 7.27 -0.11 4.36
C ASP A 347 6.72 -1.46 3.88
N HIS A 348 7.24 -1.95 2.77
CA HIS A 348 6.85 -3.24 2.23
C HIS A 348 7.13 -4.40 3.21
N PHE A 349 8.32 -4.43 3.82
CA PHE A 349 8.67 -5.46 4.79
C PHE A 349 7.77 -5.40 6.02
N MET A 350 7.62 -4.20 6.63
CA MET A 350 6.82 -4.03 7.84
C MET A 350 5.36 -4.41 7.62
N GLY A 351 4.76 -3.93 6.52
CA GLY A 351 3.38 -4.25 6.18
C GLY A 351 3.18 -5.75 5.95
N LYS A 352 4.08 -6.41 5.21
CA LYS A 352 4.01 -7.86 5.03
C LYS A 352 4.18 -8.63 6.34
N LEU A 353 5.11 -8.22 7.18
CA LEU A 353 5.33 -8.82 8.50
C LEU A 353 4.13 -8.65 9.43
N LEU A 354 3.33 -7.59 9.24
CA LEU A 354 2.08 -7.35 9.96
C LEU A 354 0.84 -8.00 9.31
N GLY A 355 1.02 -8.80 8.25
CA GLY A 355 -0.04 -9.56 7.61
C GLY A 355 -0.77 -8.84 6.46
N LEU A 356 -0.27 -7.71 5.99
CA LEU A 356 -0.92 -6.86 5.00
C LEU A 356 -0.57 -7.21 3.55
N PRO A 357 -1.50 -7.00 2.61
CA PRO A 357 -1.32 -7.19 1.16
C PRO A 357 -0.62 -5.97 0.54
N MET A 358 0.69 -5.85 0.79
CA MET A 358 1.46 -4.66 0.42
C MET A 358 1.67 -4.52 -1.08
N GLY A 359 1.28 -3.35 -1.58
CA GLY A 359 1.70 -2.79 -2.85
C GLY A 359 2.55 -1.54 -2.67
N CYS A 360 3.06 -1.02 -3.76
CA CYS A 360 3.83 0.21 -3.75
C CYS A 360 3.52 1.07 -4.97
N ASP A 361 3.31 2.34 -4.73
CA ASP A 361 3.48 3.38 -5.72
C ASP A 361 4.95 3.79 -5.71
N VAL A 362 5.68 3.27 -6.69
CA VAL A 362 7.12 3.54 -6.86
C VAL A 362 7.26 4.90 -7.51
N CYS A 363 7.07 5.95 -6.74
CA CYS A 363 6.97 7.30 -7.26
C CYS A 363 7.98 8.28 -6.67
N TYR A 364 8.16 9.37 -7.36
CA TYR A 364 8.92 10.53 -6.90
C TYR A 364 8.34 11.81 -7.50
N THR A 365 8.48 12.91 -6.78
CA THR A 365 8.13 14.24 -7.30
C THR A 365 9.32 14.85 -8.04
N ASN A 366 9.06 15.79 -8.95
CA ASN A 366 10.09 16.49 -9.73
C ASN A 366 11.11 17.29 -8.90
N HIS A 367 10.87 17.44 -7.60
CA HIS A 367 11.74 18.16 -6.66
C HIS A 367 12.70 17.25 -5.89
N ALA A 368 12.51 15.93 -5.94
CA ALA A 368 13.40 14.95 -5.31
C ALA A 368 14.66 14.73 -6.17
N GLU A 369 15.78 14.40 -5.52
CA GLU A 369 16.97 13.91 -6.24
C GLU A 369 16.80 12.43 -6.61
N ALA A 370 15.87 12.18 -7.53
CA ALA A 370 15.53 10.87 -8.05
C ALA A 370 15.16 10.98 -9.55
N ASP A 371 15.24 9.86 -10.25
CA ASP A 371 14.87 9.74 -11.65
C ASP A 371 14.18 8.40 -11.95
N GLN A 372 13.89 8.13 -13.22
CA GLN A 372 13.25 6.88 -13.62
C GLN A 372 14.11 5.63 -13.30
N ASN A 373 15.45 5.74 -13.30
CA ASN A 373 16.30 4.61 -12.89
C ASN A 373 16.14 4.31 -11.40
N SER A 374 15.91 5.33 -10.58
CA SER A 374 15.63 5.18 -9.15
C SER A 374 14.33 4.39 -8.94
N ALA A 375 13.28 4.72 -9.72
CA ALA A 375 12.02 4.00 -9.73
C ALA A 375 12.21 2.54 -10.19
N ASP A 376 12.93 2.31 -11.28
CA ASP A 376 13.25 0.96 -11.78
C ASP A 376 14.00 0.12 -10.74
N ASN A 377 14.98 0.71 -10.05
CA ASN A 377 15.71 0.02 -8.99
C ASN A 377 14.80 -0.42 -7.85
N LEU A 378 13.92 0.45 -7.37
CA LEU A 378 12.97 0.10 -6.32
C LEU A 378 11.95 -0.93 -6.79
N LEU A 379 11.41 -0.80 -8.02
CA LEU A 379 10.50 -1.76 -8.63
C LEU A 379 11.11 -3.17 -8.65
N LEU A 380 12.38 -3.29 -9.07
CA LEU A 380 13.08 -4.57 -9.12
C LEU A 380 13.32 -5.15 -7.72
N LEU A 381 13.72 -4.35 -6.75
CA LEU A 381 13.92 -4.78 -5.37
C LEU A 381 12.61 -5.26 -4.72
N LEU A 382 11.52 -4.53 -4.90
CA LEU A 382 10.20 -4.90 -4.39
C LEU A 382 9.64 -6.13 -5.13
N GLY A 383 9.88 -6.26 -6.43
CA GLY A 383 9.55 -7.47 -7.20
C GLY A 383 10.25 -8.71 -6.63
N ALA A 384 11.56 -8.61 -6.33
CA ALA A 384 12.32 -9.65 -5.66
C ALA A 384 11.81 -9.94 -4.24
N ALA A 385 11.37 -8.92 -3.52
CA ALA A 385 10.76 -9.03 -2.18
C ALA A 385 9.33 -9.63 -2.20
N GLY A 386 8.74 -9.86 -3.37
CA GLY A 386 7.42 -10.45 -3.55
C GLY A 386 6.29 -9.48 -3.21
N CYS A 387 6.36 -8.28 -3.73
CA CYS A 387 5.30 -7.27 -3.65
C CYS A 387 4.01 -7.80 -4.29
N ASN A 388 2.85 -7.50 -3.69
CA ASN A 388 1.57 -7.99 -4.19
C ASN A 388 1.14 -7.30 -5.48
N TYR A 389 1.41 -6.00 -5.58
CA TYR A 389 1.07 -5.20 -6.77
C TYR A 389 1.91 -3.93 -6.87
N PHE A 390 1.98 -3.39 -8.08
CA PHE A 390 2.57 -2.07 -8.37
C PHE A 390 1.54 -1.14 -9.00
N MET A 391 1.89 0.13 -9.03
CA MET A 391 1.16 1.14 -9.78
C MET A 391 1.39 0.97 -11.28
N GLY A 392 0.38 1.29 -12.08
CA GLY A 392 0.47 1.47 -13.53
C GLY A 392 -0.16 2.80 -13.90
N VAL A 393 0.68 3.74 -14.29
CA VAL A 393 0.29 5.09 -14.72
C VAL A 393 0.53 5.23 -16.23
N PRO A 394 -0.35 5.86 -17.00
CA PRO A 394 -0.08 6.10 -18.41
C PRO A 394 1.26 6.82 -18.61
N CYS A 395 2.16 6.24 -19.40
CA CYS A 395 3.47 6.82 -19.74
C CYS A 395 4.37 7.19 -18.53
N SER A 396 4.19 6.58 -17.37
CA SER A 396 4.94 6.87 -16.12
C SER A 396 4.73 8.27 -15.55
N ASP A 397 3.79 9.05 -16.06
CA ASP A 397 3.58 10.43 -15.67
C ASP A 397 2.11 10.66 -15.27
N ASP A 398 1.88 10.96 -13.99
CA ASP A 398 0.56 11.34 -13.51
C ASP A 398 0.36 12.85 -13.65
N VAL A 399 -0.30 13.23 -14.74
CA VAL A 399 -0.52 14.64 -15.08
C VAL A 399 -1.49 15.37 -14.15
N MET A 400 -2.29 14.64 -13.37
CA MET A 400 -3.22 15.21 -12.39
C MET A 400 -2.52 15.45 -11.05
N LEU A 401 -1.79 14.45 -10.54
CA LEU A 401 -1.07 14.53 -9.27
C LEU A 401 0.34 15.12 -9.41
N ASN A 402 0.82 15.31 -10.66
CA ASN A 402 2.10 15.94 -10.98
C ASN A 402 3.31 15.23 -10.34
N TYR A 403 3.39 13.90 -10.50
CA TYR A 403 4.53 13.07 -10.09
C TYR A 403 4.82 11.97 -11.10
N GLN A 404 6.01 11.38 -11.03
CA GLN A 404 6.41 10.22 -11.83
C GLN A 404 6.26 8.94 -11.04
N SER A 405 5.88 7.87 -11.73
CA SER A 405 5.70 6.53 -11.19
C SER A 405 6.07 5.46 -12.21
N THR A 406 5.61 4.24 -12.04
CA THR A 406 5.79 3.13 -12.98
C THR A 406 4.68 3.10 -14.03
N SER A 407 5.03 2.74 -15.27
CA SER A 407 4.10 2.63 -16.39
C SER A 407 3.51 1.21 -16.53
N TYR A 408 2.56 1.04 -17.45
CA TYR A 408 2.07 -0.27 -17.86
C TYR A 408 3.20 -1.14 -18.46
N HIS A 409 4.18 -0.53 -19.15
CA HIS A 409 5.33 -1.25 -19.71
C HIS A 409 6.25 -1.77 -18.60
N ASP A 410 6.52 -0.97 -17.57
CA ASP A 410 7.33 -1.38 -16.42
C ASP A 410 6.68 -2.52 -15.67
N ALA A 411 5.36 -2.48 -15.52
CA ALA A 411 4.57 -3.55 -14.93
C ALA A 411 4.69 -4.89 -15.68
N ILE A 412 4.56 -4.86 -17.00
CA ILE A 412 4.74 -6.04 -17.87
C ILE A 412 6.21 -6.49 -17.82
N GLY A 413 7.15 -5.55 -17.84
CA GLY A 413 8.58 -5.81 -17.71
C GLY A 413 8.92 -6.55 -16.43
N ALA A 414 8.39 -6.09 -15.27
CA ALA A 414 8.55 -6.74 -13.98
C ALA A 414 7.98 -8.17 -13.96
N ARG A 415 6.76 -8.37 -14.49
CA ARG A 415 6.18 -9.73 -14.62
C ARG A 415 7.09 -10.65 -15.44
N LYS A 416 7.64 -10.16 -16.55
CA LYS A 416 8.54 -10.92 -17.42
C LYS A 416 9.86 -11.27 -16.74
N ILE A 417 10.48 -10.28 -16.05
CA ILE A 417 11.77 -10.45 -15.35
C ILE A 417 11.66 -11.52 -14.26
N PHE A 418 10.59 -11.49 -13.48
CA PHE A 418 10.40 -12.38 -12.34
C PHE A 418 9.60 -13.66 -12.66
N GLY A 419 9.13 -13.84 -13.91
CA GLY A 419 8.28 -14.97 -14.30
C GLY A 419 6.93 -14.97 -13.59
N LEU A 420 6.40 -13.76 -13.28
CA LEU A 420 5.14 -13.57 -12.57
C LEU A 420 3.97 -13.41 -13.56
N ARG A 421 2.75 -13.65 -13.07
CA ARG A 421 1.51 -13.62 -13.86
C ARG A 421 0.49 -12.66 -13.22
N PRO A 422 -0.51 -12.20 -13.98
CA PRO A 422 -1.70 -11.56 -13.44
C PRO A 422 -2.45 -12.48 -12.45
N ALA A 423 -3.37 -11.90 -11.68
CA ALA A 423 -4.32 -12.64 -10.84
C ALA A 423 -5.01 -13.75 -11.65
N PRO A 424 -5.28 -14.93 -11.07
CA PRO A 424 -5.77 -16.09 -11.83
C PRO A 424 -7.05 -15.83 -12.62
N GLU A 425 -8.02 -15.17 -12.01
CA GLU A 425 -9.29 -14.82 -12.64
C GLU A 425 -9.10 -13.82 -13.80
N PHE A 426 -8.21 -12.86 -13.60
CA PHE A 426 -7.89 -11.85 -14.61
C PHE A 426 -7.08 -12.45 -15.76
N LEU A 427 -6.14 -13.36 -15.49
CA LEU A 427 -5.40 -14.09 -16.52
C LEU A 427 -6.35 -14.90 -17.41
N ALA A 428 -7.30 -15.64 -16.82
CA ALA A 428 -8.29 -16.39 -17.56
C ALA A 428 -9.13 -15.47 -18.48
N TRP A 429 -9.48 -14.28 -18.00
CA TRP A 429 -10.15 -13.28 -18.82
C TRP A 429 -9.25 -12.77 -19.96
N LEU A 430 -8.00 -12.40 -19.67
CA LEU A 430 -7.04 -11.94 -20.69
C LEU A 430 -6.86 -12.95 -21.83
N GLU A 431 -6.82 -14.24 -21.50
CA GLU A 431 -6.71 -15.33 -22.49
C GLU A 431 -8.01 -15.46 -23.29
N SER A 432 -9.17 -15.41 -22.65
CA SER A 432 -10.46 -15.48 -23.31
C SER A 432 -10.73 -14.27 -24.21
N ALA A 433 -10.23 -13.10 -23.83
CA ALA A 433 -10.29 -11.86 -24.61
C ALA A 433 -9.25 -11.79 -25.74
N GLY A 434 -8.33 -12.77 -25.83
CA GLY A 434 -7.28 -12.81 -26.83
C GLY A 434 -6.16 -11.79 -26.63
N ILE A 435 -6.05 -11.20 -25.44
CA ILE A 435 -4.99 -10.27 -25.04
C ILE A 435 -3.73 -11.04 -24.67
N TYR A 436 -3.90 -12.20 -24.02
CA TYR A 436 -2.82 -13.11 -23.59
C TYR A 436 -2.98 -14.49 -24.24
N ARG A 437 -1.87 -15.20 -24.35
CA ARG A 437 -1.78 -16.62 -24.73
C ARG A 437 -0.62 -17.25 -23.97
N ASP A 438 -0.85 -18.44 -23.40
CA ASP A 438 0.16 -19.17 -22.62
C ASP A 438 0.76 -18.31 -21.46
N GLY A 439 -0.09 -17.48 -20.86
CA GLY A 439 0.28 -16.61 -19.74
C GLY A 439 1.07 -15.34 -20.11
N GLY A 440 1.23 -15.02 -21.39
CA GLY A 440 1.93 -13.82 -21.87
C GLY A 440 1.15 -12.99 -22.88
N PRO A 441 1.47 -11.70 -23.04
CA PRO A 441 0.80 -10.81 -23.98
C PRO A 441 1.04 -11.20 -25.42
N VAL A 442 0.02 -11.08 -26.25
CA VAL A 442 0.10 -11.35 -27.71
C VAL A 442 -0.46 -10.16 -28.50
N ARG A 443 -0.11 -10.11 -29.79
CA ARG A 443 -0.72 -9.13 -30.68
C ARG A 443 -2.20 -9.43 -30.84
N LEU A 444 -3.07 -8.48 -30.48
CA LEU A 444 -4.51 -8.59 -30.65
C LEU A 444 -4.90 -8.78 -32.13
N GLU A 445 -5.61 -9.86 -32.40
CA GLU A 445 -6.21 -10.11 -33.70
C GLU A 445 -7.47 -9.26 -33.91
N ALA A 446 -7.83 -8.98 -35.17
CA ALA A 446 -8.93 -8.07 -35.51
C ALA A 446 -10.28 -8.42 -34.85
N PRO A 447 -10.72 -9.70 -34.75
CA PRO A 447 -11.99 -10.04 -34.09
C PRO A 447 -11.99 -9.70 -32.60
N ALA A 448 -10.93 -10.05 -31.86
CA ALA A 448 -10.79 -9.76 -30.43
C ALA A 448 -10.73 -8.26 -30.17
N ARG A 449 -9.95 -7.53 -30.98
CA ARG A 449 -9.88 -6.06 -30.92
C ARG A 449 -11.26 -5.42 -31.09
N ARG A 450 -12.03 -5.87 -32.08
CA ARG A 450 -13.38 -5.35 -32.35
C ARG A 450 -14.30 -5.58 -31.15
N GLN A 451 -14.27 -6.76 -30.56
CA GLN A 451 -15.12 -7.08 -29.41
C GLN A 451 -14.81 -6.19 -28.21
N LEU A 452 -13.53 -5.95 -27.90
CA LEU A 452 -13.12 -5.07 -26.81
C LEU A 452 -13.52 -3.60 -27.07
N LEU A 453 -13.34 -3.12 -28.31
CA LEU A 453 -13.78 -1.77 -28.70
C LEU A 453 -15.30 -1.60 -28.57
N LEU A 454 -16.10 -2.60 -28.94
CA LEU A 454 -17.55 -2.57 -28.70
C LEU A 454 -17.90 -2.48 -27.22
N GLY A 455 -17.13 -3.13 -26.35
CA GLY A 455 -17.26 -2.99 -24.88
C GLY A 455 -16.99 -1.56 -24.42
N LEU A 456 -15.93 -0.93 -24.93
CA LEU A 456 -15.63 0.46 -24.63
C LEU A 456 -16.73 1.40 -25.16
N GLU A 457 -17.13 1.25 -26.43
CA GLU A 457 -18.21 2.04 -27.04
C GLU A 457 -19.50 1.93 -26.21
N SER A 458 -19.89 0.72 -25.81
CA SER A 458 -21.06 0.50 -24.95
C SER A 458 -20.94 1.16 -23.57
N SER A 459 -19.74 1.24 -23.02
CA SER A 459 -19.52 1.93 -21.74
C SER A 459 -19.65 3.46 -21.84
N LEU A 460 -19.44 4.01 -23.03
CA LEU A 460 -19.58 5.44 -23.34
C LEU A 460 -21.01 5.83 -23.77
N GLU A 461 -21.85 4.85 -24.18
CA GLU A 461 -23.24 5.12 -24.61
C GLU A 461 -24.06 5.71 -23.45
N GLY A 462 -24.80 6.78 -23.79
CA GLY A 462 -25.68 7.48 -22.83
C GLY A 462 -24.94 8.39 -21.84
N MET A 463 -23.64 8.60 -21.99
CA MET A 463 -22.92 9.66 -21.30
C MET A 463 -23.07 10.97 -22.06
N ASP A 464 -23.38 12.04 -21.35
CA ASP A 464 -23.26 13.39 -21.90
C ASP A 464 -21.76 13.77 -21.86
N LEU A 465 -21.08 13.54 -23.00
CA LEU A 465 -19.66 13.85 -23.17
C LEU A 465 -19.42 15.36 -23.36
N ASN A 466 -20.47 16.18 -23.28
CA ASN A 466 -20.44 17.63 -23.50
C ASN A 466 -20.73 18.43 -22.21
N GLY A 467 -20.64 17.82 -21.04
CA GLY A 467 -20.87 18.45 -19.73
C GLY A 467 -19.74 19.32 -19.23
#